data_03736d35fc8ca600938bb26f489ffd04
#
_entry.id   03736d35fc8ca600938bb26f489ffd04
#
_cell.length_a   1.000
_cell.length_b   1.000
_cell.length_c   1.000
_cell.angle_alpha   90.00
_cell.angle_beta   90.00
_cell.angle_gamma   90.00
#
_symmetry.space_group_name_H-M   'P 1'
#
loop_
_entity.id
_entity.type
_entity.pdbx_description
1 polymer ?
#
loop_
_entity_poly.entity_id
_entity_poly.type
_entity_poly.pdbx_seq_one_letter_code
_entity_poly.pdbx_strand_id
1 'polypeptide(L)'
;NKNLSLAIEKAVEKIHPKDNFTINQRKADKKPDLFSLTSQTELFQNDKGITIKIDRARDSKLTDFGKATLSDRYLGQNESYQDLFARVASTYADNNLHAQRIYNYISNLWFMPATPILSNGGNERGLPISCFLNEAGDSLNSILDLWSENVWLAAKGGGIGSYWGNLRSIGEKIGRVGKTSGIIPFIKVMDSLTMAISQ
;
A
#
# COMPACT_ATOMS: atom_id res chain seq x y z
N ASN A 1 8.56 -4.26 -9.25
CA ASN A 1 8.28 -4.82 -7.92
C ASN A 1 9.52 -5.00 -7.04
N LYS A 2 10.73 -5.24 -7.60
CA LYS A 2 12.00 -5.31 -6.83
C LYS A 2 12.28 -4.01 -6.05
N ASN A 3 11.90 -2.87 -6.58
CA ASN A 3 12.15 -1.56 -5.93
C ASN A 3 11.28 -1.35 -4.68
N LEU A 4 10.05 -1.89 -4.65
CA LEU A 4 9.17 -1.77 -3.49
C LEU A 4 9.61 -2.70 -2.36
N SER A 5 10.02 -3.93 -2.70
CA SER A 5 10.61 -4.88 -1.74
C SER A 5 11.86 -4.30 -1.07
N LEU A 6 12.74 -3.71 -1.87
CA LEU A 6 13.96 -3.06 -1.38
C LEU A 6 13.66 -1.81 -0.51
N ALA A 7 12.60 -1.06 -0.85
CA ALA A 7 12.17 0.09 -0.04
C ALA A 7 11.62 -0.33 1.33
N ILE A 8 10.85 -1.41 1.38
CA ILE A 8 10.35 -2.00 2.62
C ILE A 8 11.52 -2.51 3.48
N GLU A 9 12.48 -3.24 2.89
CA GLU A 9 13.68 -3.69 3.60
C GLU A 9 14.48 -2.54 4.19
N LYS A 10 14.77 -1.52 3.39
CA LYS A 10 15.52 -0.34 3.85
C LYS A 10 14.80 0.44 4.95
N ALA A 11 13.47 0.53 4.88
CA ALA A 11 12.67 1.16 5.93
C ALA A 11 12.74 0.37 7.24
N VAL A 12 12.66 -0.95 7.16
CA VAL A 12 12.72 -1.83 8.34
C VAL A 12 14.13 -1.88 8.94
N GLU A 13 15.19 -1.90 8.12
CA GLU A 13 16.58 -1.84 8.61
C GLU A 13 16.91 -0.50 9.31
N LYS A 14 16.25 0.59 8.92
CA LYS A 14 16.39 1.89 9.61
C LYS A 14 15.72 1.92 10.99
N ILE A 15 14.62 1.19 11.15
CA ILE A 15 13.85 1.15 12.40
C ILE A 15 14.46 0.17 13.39
N HIS A 16 15.07 -0.91 12.90
CA HIS A 16 15.74 -1.93 13.68
C HIS A 16 17.15 -2.18 13.10
N PRO A 17 18.15 -1.36 13.47
CA PRO A 17 19.53 -1.66 13.13
C PRO A 17 19.89 -3.05 13.66
N LYS A 18 20.68 -3.80 12.90
CA LYS A 18 21.11 -5.18 13.23
C LYS A 18 21.82 -5.18 14.60
N ASP A 19 21.05 -5.25 15.65
CA ASP A 19 21.60 -5.59 16.95
C ASP A 19 22.04 -7.05 16.86
N ASN A 20 23.35 -7.25 17.03
CA ASN A 20 23.93 -8.57 17.26
C ASN A 20 23.31 -9.12 18.55
N PHE A 21 22.24 -9.90 18.42
CA PHE A 21 21.63 -10.60 19.54
C PHE A 21 22.59 -11.69 19.98
N THR A 22 23.49 -11.34 20.88
CA THR A 22 24.22 -12.29 21.68
C THR A 22 23.21 -12.91 22.65
N ILE A 23 22.85 -14.16 22.42
CA ILE A 23 21.98 -14.94 23.31
C ILE A 23 22.74 -15.12 24.62
N ASN A 24 22.48 -14.25 25.59
CA ASN A 24 22.84 -14.50 26.99
C ASN A 24 21.91 -15.60 27.51
N GLN A 25 22.47 -16.82 27.64
CA GLN A 25 21.86 -17.94 28.34
C GLN A 25 21.62 -17.54 29.81
N ARG A 26 20.41 -17.09 30.13
CA ARG A 26 19.94 -17.08 31.52
C ARG A 26 19.37 -18.45 31.86
N LYS A 27 19.91 -18.99 32.93
CA LYS A 27 19.62 -20.30 33.51
C LYS A 27 18.13 -20.56 33.67
N ALA A 28 17.76 -21.80 33.29
CA ALA A 28 16.45 -22.38 33.47
C ALA A 28 16.03 -22.41 34.96
N ASP A 29 14.85 -21.86 35.23
CA ASP A 29 14.07 -22.25 36.37
C ASP A 29 12.58 -22.28 36.00
N LYS A 30 11.99 -23.46 36.23
CA LYS A 30 10.60 -23.86 36.12
C LYS A 30 10.05 -24.06 34.70
N LYS A 31 9.92 -25.36 34.36
CA LYS A 31 9.07 -25.84 33.25
C LYS A 31 7.62 -25.35 33.46
N PRO A 32 7.05 -24.60 32.53
CA PRO A 32 5.61 -24.53 32.40
C PRO A 32 5.13 -25.82 31.71
N ASP A 33 3.96 -26.26 32.08
CA ASP A 33 3.28 -27.42 31.52
C ASP A 33 3.33 -27.46 30.00
N LEU A 34 3.91 -28.53 29.46
CA LEU A 34 4.20 -28.73 28.05
C LEU A 34 2.94 -29.07 27.22
N PHE A 35 1.74 -28.88 27.74
CA PHE A 35 0.51 -29.36 27.10
C PHE A 35 -0.54 -28.27 26.73
N SER A 36 -0.25 -27.00 26.91
CA SER A 36 -1.24 -25.95 26.63
C SER A 36 -0.87 -24.92 25.55
N LEU A 37 0.21 -25.11 24.80
CA LEU A 37 0.60 -24.25 23.68
C LEU A 37 0.85 -25.10 22.43
N THR A 38 -0.21 -25.72 21.91
CA THR A 38 -0.22 -26.06 20.49
C THR A 38 -0.18 -24.73 19.72
N SER A 39 1.02 -24.33 19.31
CA SER A 39 1.16 -23.24 18.33
C SER A 39 0.35 -23.64 17.10
N GLN A 40 -0.75 -22.96 16.84
CA GLN A 40 -1.57 -23.14 15.64
C GLN A 40 -0.79 -22.56 14.43
N THR A 41 0.37 -23.16 14.16
CA THR A 41 1.18 -22.80 12.99
C THR A 41 0.61 -23.53 11.80
N GLU A 42 0.12 -22.77 10.84
CA GLU A 42 -0.48 -23.23 9.59
C GLU A 42 0.40 -22.81 8.42
N LEU A 43 0.38 -23.54 7.32
CA LEU A 43 1.13 -23.23 6.11
C LEU A 43 0.22 -22.50 5.12
N PHE A 44 0.60 -21.28 4.78
CA PHE A 44 0.02 -20.50 3.70
C PHE A 44 0.91 -20.62 2.45
N GLN A 45 0.30 -20.79 1.29
CA GLN A 45 1.00 -20.79 0.00
C GLN A 45 0.24 -19.92 -0.99
N ASN A 46 0.95 -19.05 -1.70
CA ASN A 46 0.37 -18.26 -2.79
C ASN A 46 0.50 -18.98 -4.16
N ASP A 47 -0.13 -18.42 -5.19
CA ASP A 47 -0.12 -18.97 -6.56
C ASP A 47 1.28 -19.05 -7.19
N LYS A 48 2.24 -18.30 -6.67
CA LYS A 48 3.64 -18.32 -7.11
C LYS A 48 4.49 -19.35 -6.38
N GLY A 49 3.89 -20.16 -5.50
CA GLY A 49 4.58 -21.18 -4.72
C GLY A 49 5.34 -20.64 -3.51
N ILE A 50 5.20 -19.36 -3.17
CA ILE A 50 5.78 -18.79 -1.94
C ILE A 50 5.03 -19.31 -0.73
N THR A 51 5.76 -19.90 0.20
CA THR A 51 5.21 -20.54 1.39
C THR A 51 5.60 -19.79 2.66
N ILE A 52 4.63 -19.57 3.56
CA ILE A 52 4.77 -18.86 4.84
C ILE A 52 4.15 -19.70 5.96
N LYS A 53 4.81 -19.76 7.10
CA LYS A 53 4.24 -20.28 8.34
C LYS A 53 3.43 -19.18 9.02
N ILE A 54 2.13 -19.38 9.13
CA ILE A 54 1.20 -18.47 9.80
C ILE A 54 1.07 -18.86 11.28
N ASP A 55 1.01 -17.87 12.13
CA ASP A 55 0.72 -18.00 13.56
C ASP A 55 -0.59 -17.27 13.90
N ARG A 56 -1.69 -18.02 13.99
CA ARG A 56 -3.02 -17.48 14.29
C ARG A 56 -3.12 -16.83 15.69
N ALA A 57 -2.27 -17.22 16.62
CA ALA A 57 -2.26 -16.62 17.96
C ALA A 57 -1.89 -15.13 17.94
N ARG A 58 -1.25 -14.65 16.88
CA ARG A 58 -0.91 -13.23 16.71
C ARG A 58 -2.13 -12.33 16.52
N ASP A 59 -3.32 -12.87 16.22
CA ASP A 59 -4.57 -12.10 16.21
C ASP A 59 -4.87 -11.45 17.57
N SER A 60 -4.33 -12.02 18.67
CA SER A 60 -4.42 -11.43 20.01
C SER A 60 -3.69 -10.10 20.17
N LYS A 61 -2.76 -9.76 19.25
CA LYS A 61 -2.05 -8.49 19.24
C LYS A 61 -2.87 -7.35 18.62
N LEU A 62 -3.89 -7.69 17.83
CA LEU A 62 -4.79 -6.73 17.21
C LEU A 62 -5.79 -6.21 18.24
N THR A 63 -5.95 -4.89 18.30
CA THR A 63 -7.02 -4.27 19.08
C THR A 63 -8.38 -4.53 18.42
N ASP A 64 -9.48 -4.39 19.17
CA ASP A 64 -10.83 -4.55 18.62
C ASP A 64 -11.09 -3.56 17.49
N PHE A 65 -10.63 -2.31 17.62
CA PHE A 65 -10.69 -1.32 16.56
C PHE A 65 -9.88 -1.74 15.33
N GLY A 66 -8.67 -2.27 15.52
CA GLY A 66 -7.83 -2.79 14.43
C GLY A 66 -8.51 -3.93 13.68
N LYS A 67 -9.10 -4.89 14.41
CA LYS A 67 -9.87 -6.01 13.83
C LYS A 67 -11.07 -5.53 13.03
N ALA A 68 -11.85 -4.60 13.59
CA ALA A 68 -13.01 -4.01 12.90
C ALA A 68 -12.58 -3.30 11.60
N THR A 69 -11.51 -2.51 11.65
CA THR A 69 -10.98 -1.79 10.48
C THR A 69 -10.47 -2.75 9.39
N LEU A 70 -9.74 -3.81 9.79
CA LEU A 70 -9.25 -4.82 8.84
C LEU A 70 -10.41 -5.55 8.18
N SER A 71 -11.42 -5.93 8.95
CA SER A 71 -12.61 -6.62 8.44
C SER A 71 -13.45 -5.76 7.50
N ASP A 72 -13.58 -4.47 7.79
CA ASP A 72 -14.39 -3.53 6.99
C ASP A 72 -13.74 -3.19 5.63
N ARG A 73 -12.41 -3.09 5.57
CA ARG A 73 -11.72 -2.44 4.44
C ARG A 73 -10.69 -3.28 3.71
N TYR A 74 -10.13 -4.32 4.33
CA TYR A 74 -8.91 -4.95 3.84
C TYR A 74 -9.00 -6.45 3.59
N LEU A 75 -9.85 -7.16 4.34
CA LEU A 75 -10.02 -8.60 4.17
C LEU A 75 -10.68 -8.93 2.85
N GLY A 76 -10.12 -9.93 2.15
CA GLY A 76 -10.77 -10.58 1.03
C GLY A 76 -11.93 -11.49 1.48
N GLN A 77 -12.66 -12.05 0.53
CA GLN A 77 -13.71 -13.01 0.82
C GLN A 77 -13.10 -14.27 1.46
N ASN A 78 -13.62 -14.63 2.64
CA ASN A 78 -13.14 -15.77 3.45
C ASN A 78 -11.67 -15.64 3.94
N GLU A 79 -11.11 -14.45 3.98
CA GLU A 79 -9.76 -14.17 4.46
C GLU A 79 -9.77 -13.82 5.95
N SER A 80 -8.84 -14.36 6.73
CA SER A 80 -8.59 -13.93 8.11
C SER A 80 -7.46 -12.89 8.18
N TYR A 81 -7.22 -12.32 9.37
CA TYR A 81 -6.17 -11.29 9.55
C TYR A 81 -4.78 -11.81 9.20
N GLN A 82 -4.45 -13.04 9.60
CA GLN A 82 -3.14 -13.61 9.32
C GLN A 82 -3.00 -14.02 7.85
N ASP A 83 -4.09 -14.41 7.18
CA ASP A 83 -4.08 -14.69 5.74
C ASP A 83 -3.84 -13.42 4.93
N LEU A 84 -4.48 -12.30 5.32
CA LEU A 84 -4.21 -10.98 4.76
C LEU A 84 -2.72 -10.64 4.85
N PHE A 85 -2.11 -10.77 6.02
CA PHE A 85 -0.69 -10.47 6.21
C PHE A 85 0.22 -11.42 5.42
N ALA A 86 -0.15 -12.69 5.31
CA ALA A 86 0.58 -13.67 4.51
C ALA A 86 0.45 -13.39 3.00
N ARG A 87 -0.76 -13.06 2.51
CA ARG A 87 -0.99 -12.67 1.12
C ARG A 87 -0.11 -11.49 0.74
N VAL A 88 -0.14 -10.43 1.52
CA VAL A 88 0.66 -9.22 1.27
C VAL A 88 2.15 -9.54 1.31
N ALA A 89 2.61 -10.24 2.33
CA ALA A 89 4.02 -10.61 2.48
C ALA A 89 4.53 -11.46 1.31
N SER A 90 3.76 -12.48 0.88
CA SER A 90 4.14 -13.36 -0.22
C SER A 90 4.13 -12.67 -1.58
N THR A 91 3.29 -11.66 -1.75
CA THR A 91 3.18 -10.92 -3.03
C THR A 91 4.43 -10.15 -3.38
N TYR A 92 5.06 -9.54 -2.38
CA TYR A 92 6.21 -8.64 -2.57
C TYR A 92 7.56 -9.28 -2.26
N ALA A 93 7.56 -10.54 -1.83
CA ALA A 93 8.78 -11.26 -1.49
C ALA A 93 9.45 -11.90 -2.71
N ASP A 94 10.77 -12.00 -2.67
CA ASP A 94 11.57 -12.67 -3.69
C ASP A 94 11.67 -14.19 -3.47
N ASN A 95 11.48 -14.66 -2.22
CA ASN A 95 11.56 -16.07 -1.81
C ASN A 95 10.86 -16.30 -0.47
N ASN A 96 10.77 -17.58 -0.05
CA ASN A 96 10.08 -17.97 1.17
C ASN A 96 10.67 -17.33 2.45
N LEU A 97 11.99 -17.19 2.53
CA LEU A 97 12.64 -16.58 3.69
C LEU A 97 12.31 -15.09 3.79
N HIS A 98 12.33 -14.39 2.65
CA HIS A 98 11.94 -12.98 2.57
C HIS A 98 10.47 -12.80 2.93
N ALA A 99 9.59 -13.65 2.38
CA ALA A 99 8.16 -13.64 2.69
C ALA A 99 7.88 -13.86 4.19
N GLN A 100 8.54 -14.85 4.79
CA GLN A 100 8.39 -15.12 6.21
C GLN A 100 8.85 -13.94 7.08
N ARG A 101 9.92 -13.26 6.69
CA ARG A 101 10.43 -12.08 7.40
C ARG A 101 9.44 -10.91 7.32
N ILE A 102 8.92 -10.60 6.12
CA ILE A 102 7.90 -9.55 5.94
C ILE A 102 6.64 -9.89 6.75
N TYR A 103 6.14 -11.13 6.67
CA TYR A 103 5.01 -11.59 7.47
C TYR A 103 5.25 -11.40 8.97
N ASN A 104 6.43 -11.77 9.46
CA ASN A 104 6.76 -11.62 10.87
C ASN A 104 6.72 -10.15 11.31
N TYR A 105 7.20 -9.22 10.48
CA TYR A 105 7.16 -7.80 10.81
C TYR A 105 5.74 -7.25 10.84
N ILE A 106 4.91 -7.58 9.86
CA ILE A 106 3.52 -7.12 9.78
C ILE A 106 2.70 -7.74 10.91
N SER A 107 2.75 -9.06 11.09
CA SER A 107 1.94 -9.80 12.05
C SER A 107 2.32 -9.54 13.52
N ASN A 108 3.54 -9.08 13.78
CA ASN A 108 3.96 -8.58 15.09
C ASN A 108 3.67 -7.08 15.30
N LEU A 109 3.08 -6.40 14.31
CA LEU A 109 2.78 -4.97 14.33
C LEU A 109 4.03 -4.08 14.45
N TRP A 110 5.18 -4.58 14.02
CA TRP A 110 6.41 -3.77 13.95
C TRP A 110 6.46 -2.90 12.70
N PHE A 111 5.73 -3.30 11.67
CA PHE A 111 5.55 -2.57 10.42
C PHE A 111 4.13 -2.79 9.90
N MET A 112 3.48 -1.72 9.43
CA MET A 112 2.17 -1.82 8.79
C MET A 112 2.25 -1.19 7.40
N PRO A 113 1.97 -1.97 6.34
CA PRO A 113 1.93 -1.45 4.98
C PRO A 113 0.83 -0.41 4.80
N ALA A 114 1.00 0.47 3.82
CA ALA A 114 -0.01 1.44 3.45
C ALA A 114 -1.28 0.75 2.91
N THR A 115 -2.42 1.45 3.04
CA THR A 115 -3.74 0.99 2.60
C THR A 115 -3.75 0.29 1.22
N PRO A 116 -3.15 0.86 0.15
CA PRO A 116 -3.19 0.22 -1.16
C PRO A 116 -2.43 -1.11 -1.23
N ILE A 117 -1.38 -1.24 -0.43
CA ILE A 117 -0.60 -2.49 -0.34
C ILE A 117 -1.42 -3.56 0.38
N LEU A 118 -2.07 -3.22 1.49
CA LEU A 118 -2.92 -4.14 2.24
C LEU A 118 -4.15 -4.57 1.44
N SER A 119 -4.82 -3.63 0.78
CA SER A 119 -6.04 -3.91 0.02
C SER A 119 -5.77 -4.66 -1.28
N ASN A 120 -4.74 -4.25 -2.02
CA ASN A 120 -4.53 -4.65 -3.41
C ASN A 120 -3.37 -5.64 -3.60
N GLY A 121 -2.46 -5.76 -2.62
CA GLY A 121 -1.34 -6.69 -2.70
C GLY A 121 -1.80 -8.13 -2.82
N GLY A 122 -1.42 -8.81 -3.92
CA GLY A 122 -1.83 -10.18 -4.21
C GLY A 122 -3.25 -10.34 -4.76
N ASN A 123 -3.97 -9.24 -4.95
CA ASN A 123 -5.25 -9.20 -5.62
C ASN A 123 -5.08 -8.66 -7.05
N GLU A 124 -5.98 -9.04 -7.95
CA GLU A 124 -6.02 -8.47 -9.31
C GLU A 124 -6.63 -7.05 -9.34
N ARG A 125 -7.18 -6.60 -8.24
CA ARG A 125 -7.86 -5.30 -8.11
C ARG A 125 -6.88 -4.22 -7.66
N GLY A 126 -6.92 -3.08 -8.38
CA GLY A 126 -6.25 -1.85 -7.95
C GLY A 126 -4.72 -1.85 -8.12
N LEU A 127 -4.13 -0.79 -7.65
CA LEU A 127 -2.68 -0.57 -7.68
C LEU A 127 -2.12 -0.60 -6.25
N PRO A 128 -0.86 -1.00 -6.05
CA PRO A 128 -0.23 -1.01 -4.72
C PRO A 128 0.24 0.38 -4.28
N ILE A 129 -0.21 1.43 -4.96
CA ILE A 129 0.09 2.84 -4.69
C ILE A 129 -1.20 3.65 -4.73
N SER A 130 -1.24 4.75 -3.98
CA SER A 130 -2.43 5.61 -3.89
C SER A 130 -2.19 7.05 -4.27
N CYS A 131 -0.95 7.45 -4.54
CA CYS A 131 -0.59 8.83 -4.81
C CYS A 131 0.11 8.95 -6.16
N PHE A 132 -0.43 9.83 -7.00
CA PHE A 132 0.06 10.11 -8.34
C PHE A 132 0.29 11.60 -8.50
N LEU A 133 1.36 11.97 -9.20
CA LEU A 133 1.69 13.35 -9.48
C LEU A 133 1.85 13.50 -10.98
N ASN A 134 1.24 14.54 -11.54
CA ASN A 134 1.39 14.91 -12.94
C ASN A 134 1.37 16.42 -13.12
N GLU A 135 1.58 16.90 -14.35
CA GLU A 135 1.61 18.33 -14.67
C GLU A 135 0.92 18.63 -16.00
N ALA A 136 0.32 19.80 -16.08
CA ALA A 136 -0.23 20.33 -17.33
C ALA A 136 0.81 21.23 -18.02
N GLY A 137 1.09 20.94 -19.29
CA GLY A 137 1.83 21.85 -20.16
C GLY A 137 0.92 22.94 -20.76
N ASP A 138 1.52 24.03 -21.25
CA ASP A 138 0.80 25.17 -21.79
C ASP A 138 0.26 24.95 -23.23
N SER A 139 -0.51 23.88 -23.41
CA SER A 139 -1.22 23.55 -24.64
C SER A 139 -2.54 22.85 -24.35
N LEU A 140 -3.51 22.98 -25.25
CA LEU A 140 -4.80 22.31 -25.11
C LEU A 140 -4.64 20.79 -25.06
N ASN A 141 -3.75 20.24 -25.90
CA ASN A 141 -3.51 18.79 -25.89
C ASN A 141 -2.99 18.31 -24.54
N SER A 142 -2.00 19.00 -23.96
CA SER A 142 -1.47 18.63 -22.64
C SER A 142 -2.52 18.71 -21.52
N ILE A 143 -3.44 19.67 -21.60
CA ILE A 143 -4.55 19.78 -20.64
C ILE A 143 -5.53 18.61 -20.81
N LEU A 144 -5.86 18.24 -22.04
CA LEU A 144 -6.74 17.11 -22.35
C LEU A 144 -6.11 15.79 -21.92
N ASP A 145 -4.82 15.59 -22.18
CA ASP A 145 -4.07 14.41 -21.78
C ASP A 145 -4.07 14.28 -20.26
N LEU A 146 -3.82 15.38 -19.53
CA LEU A 146 -3.87 15.38 -18.07
C LEU A 146 -5.27 15.04 -17.54
N TRP A 147 -6.33 15.57 -18.12
CA TRP A 147 -7.70 15.20 -17.74
C TRP A 147 -7.98 13.72 -17.98
N SER A 148 -7.57 13.19 -19.12
CA SER A 148 -7.72 11.77 -19.45
C SER A 148 -6.96 10.88 -18.46
N GLU A 149 -5.71 11.22 -18.18
CA GLU A 149 -4.89 10.48 -17.21
C GLU A 149 -5.54 10.49 -15.81
N ASN A 150 -5.97 11.65 -15.34
CA ASN A 150 -6.59 11.80 -14.03
C ASN A 150 -7.90 11.01 -13.90
N VAL A 151 -8.70 10.91 -14.96
CA VAL A 151 -9.91 10.09 -14.98
C VAL A 151 -9.57 8.61 -14.76
N TRP A 152 -8.55 8.11 -15.46
CA TRP A 152 -8.12 6.70 -15.28
C TRP A 152 -7.52 6.44 -13.91
N LEU A 153 -6.74 7.37 -13.37
CA LEU A 153 -6.15 7.26 -12.03
C LEU A 153 -7.24 7.30 -10.94
N ALA A 154 -8.22 8.20 -11.08
CA ALA A 154 -9.37 8.28 -10.17
C ALA A 154 -10.21 7.00 -10.19
N ALA A 155 -10.47 6.44 -11.36
CA ALA A 155 -11.17 5.15 -11.51
C ALA A 155 -10.44 3.97 -10.85
N LYS A 156 -9.12 4.08 -10.64
CA LYS A 156 -8.31 3.10 -9.92
C LYS A 156 -8.18 3.39 -8.41
N GLY A 157 -8.89 4.42 -7.92
CA GLY A 157 -8.84 4.81 -6.51
C GLY A 157 -7.60 5.58 -6.10
N GLY A 158 -6.89 6.20 -7.05
CA GLY A 158 -5.70 7.00 -6.79
C GLY A 158 -6.00 8.42 -6.33
N GLY A 159 -5.28 8.92 -5.33
CA GLY A 159 -5.19 10.34 -5.01
C GLY A 159 -4.24 11.04 -5.99
N ILE A 160 -4.63 12.18 -6.57
CA ILE A 160 -3.89 12.82 -7.65
C ILE A 160 -3.56 14.25 -7.28
N GLY A 161 -2.27 14.61 -7.41
CA GLY A 161 -1.78 15.99 -7.35
C GLY A 161 -1.34 16.44 -8.74
N SER A 162 -2.03 17.43 -9.30
CA SER A 162 -1.70 18.00 -10.63
C SER A 162 -1.07 19.37 -10.49
N TYR A 163 0.09 19.55 -11.12
CA TYR A 163 0.76 20.85 -11.17
C TYR A 163 0.29 21.64 -12.41
N TRP A 164 -0.19 22.87 -12.18
CA TRP A 164 -0.77 23.75 -13.20
C TRP A 164 0.07 24.99 -13.48
N GLY A 165 1.23 25.12 -12.84
CA GLY A 165 2.06 26.32 -12.90
C GLY A 165 2.74 26.59 -14.25
N ASN A 166 2.73 25.63 -15.17
CA ASN A 166 3.28 25.82 -16.52
C ASN A 166 2.31 26.55 -17.49
N LEU A 167 1.03 26.67 -17.11
CA LEU A 167 0.06 27.36 -17.97
C LEU A 167 0.24 28.85 -17.87
N ARG A 168 -0.02 29.52 -19.02
CA ARG A 168 0.04 30.98 -19.14
C ARG A 168 -0.93 31.69 -18.19
N SER A 169 -0.54 32.86 -17.75
CA SER A 169 -1.29 33.66 -16.79
C SER A 169 -2.56 34.27 -17.40
N ILE A 170 -3.53 34.59 -16.52
CA ILE A 170 -4.76 35.28 -16.93
C ILE A 170 -4.46 36.55 -17.74
N GLY A 171 -5.17 36.74 -18.85
CA GLY A 171 -5.02 37.91 -19.74
C GLY A 171 -3.91 37.77 -20.78
N GLU A 172 -3.08 36.72 -20.75
CA GLU A 172 -2.11 36.45 -21.80
C GLU A 172 -2.80 36.08 -23.12
N LYS A 173 -2.11 36.31 -24.25
CA LYS A 173 -2.67 36.09 -25.58
C LYS A 173 -2.86 34.62 -25.92
N ILE A 174 -4.02 34.32 -26.51
CA ILE A 174 -4.33 33.02 -27.12
C ILE A 174 -4.52 33.27 -28.62
N GLY A 175 -3.59 32.75 -29.43
CA GLY A 175 -3.64 32.97 -30.87
C GLY A 175 -3.59 34.46 -31.25
N ARG A 176 -4.38 34.87 -32.27
CA ARG A 176 -4.34 36.24 -32.81
C ARG A 176 -5.20 37.25 -32.05
N VAL A 177 -6.29 36.83 -31.41
CA VAL A 177 -7.31 37.76 -30.88
C VAL A 177 -7.84 37.39 -29.49
N GLY A 178 -7.53 36.22 -28.99
CA GLY A 178 -8.02 35.73 -27.69
C GLY A 178 -7.12 36.12 -26.51
N LYS A 179 -7.71 36.11 -25.32
CA LYS A 179 -7.00 36.20 -24.02
C LYS A 179 -7.44 35.06 -23.12
N THR A 180 -6.50 34.48 -22.37
CA THR A 180 -6.80 33.37 -21.42
C THR A 180 -7.55 33.87 -20.21
N SER A 181 -8.48 33.04 -19.73
CA SER A 181 -9.14 33.19 -18.42
C SER A 181 -8.31 32.65 -17.26
N GLY A 182 -7.09 32.21 -17.53
CA GLY A 182 -6.21 31.56 -16.54
C GLY A 182 -6.54 30.09 -16.30
N ILE A 183 -5.98 29.52 -15.21
CA ILE A 183 -6.01 28.08 -14.90
C ILE A 183 -7.31 27.61 -14.26
N ILE A 184 -8.05 28.49 -13.59
CA ILE A 184 -9.22 28.13 -12.76
C ILE A 184 -10.30 27.34 -13.52
N PRO A 185 -10.69 27.72 -14.79
CA PRO A 185 -11.68 26.93 -15.54
C PRO A 185 -11.22 25.48 -15.77
N PHE A 186 -9.95 25.25 -16.07
CA PHE A 186 -9.39 23.91 -16.31
C PHE A 186 -9.38 23.05 -15.04
N ILE A 187 -9.03 23.64 -13.87
CA ILE A 187 -9.07 22.97 -12.58
C ILE A 187 -10.51 22.58 -12.21
N LYS A 188 -11.50 23.45 -12.44
CA LYS A 188 -12.92 23.15 -12.19
C LYS A 188 -13.43 21.97 -13.01
N VAL A 189 -13.05 21.88 -14.27
CA VAL A 189 -13.38 20.73 -15.13
C VAL A 189 -12.77 19.46 -14.55
N MET A 190 -11.49 19.51 -14.17
CA MET A 190 -10.79 18.38 -13.58
C MET A 190 -11.45 17.88 -12.30
N ASP A 191 -11.78 18.79 -11.39
CA ASP A 191 -12.48 18.50 -10.14
C ASP A 191 -13.81 17.78 -10.40
N SER A 192 -14.61 18.32 -11.33
CA SER A 192 -15.90 17.72 -11.70
C SER A 192 -15.75 16.33 -12.33
N LEU A 193 -14.74 16.13 -13.17
CA LEU A 193 -14.46 14.82 -13.78
C LEU A 193 -14.05 13.78 -12.74
N THR A 194 -13.15 14.14 -11.83
CA THR A 194 -12.70 13.24 -10.76
C THR A 194 -13.84 12.88 -9.81
N MET A 195 -14.65 13.83 -9.42
CA MET A 195 -15.83 13.57 -8.57
C MET A 195 -16.85 12.63 -9.24
N ALA A 196 -17.07 12.78 -10.53
CA ALA A 196 -18.00 11.92 -11.27
C ALA A 196 -17.54 10.46 -11.37
N ILE A 197 -16.22 10.22 -11.36
CA ILE A 197 -15.63 8.90 -11.56
C ILE A 197 -15.32 8.21 -10.22
N SER A 198 -15.04 8.95 -9.16
CA SER A 198 -14.65 8.45 -7.82
C SER A 198 -15.83 7.91 -6.99
N GLN A 199 -16.84 7.31 -7.63
CA GLN A 199 -18.02 6.74 -6.98
C GLN A 199 -17.84 5.29 -6.57
#